data_f8c10e939b8977b43c913a3ab12cb785
#
_entry.id   f8c10e939b8977b43c913a3ab12cb785
#
_cell.length_a   1.000
_cell.length_b   1.000
_cell.length_c   1.000
_cell.angle_alpha   90.00
_cell.angle_beta   90.00
_cell.angle_gamma   90.00
#
_symmetry.space_group_name_H-M   'P 1'
#
loop_
_entity.id
_entity.type
_entity.pdbx_description
1 polymer ?
#
loop_
_entity_poly.entity_id
_entity_poly.type
_entity_poly.pdbx_seq_one_letter_code
_entity_poly.pdbx_strand_id
1 'polypeptide(L)'
;MITIGNIGRFESIPQILNDVLNENISALEEHLLKGWELNEEIRVGKYTDLSPLDFALIMEKFQSIKWLTEKGANLNAKEHPSFLLAVRYCNEEVIRFLVSHGAKIDVVNNVGSEAFLEAYYGKRFDNLSIIQELGHTAAKYGGQLLRHAVSDRNYKILEFLIEHGADINYNKSDMVYSNKSTPLCVAARYVDLEMCTFLVKHGADITTAEKDGMRPYSIALEKGDEEMAEYFKSLEPSEFHQTQNKLDELKPYKLPKKIIEFLTGENLHFDLADSDFGYIEFFKLIDTIPFNFGRQKLLRLSRSLGDYSHIYIVWNPKTKKIASYDMEHEELIDLASFDDFIEDMTKYMNLIFTLDNL
;
A
#
# COMPACT_ATOMS: atom_id res chain seq x y z
N MET A 1 29.59 14.20 15.26
CA MET A 1 28.27 13.82 14.74
C MET A 1 28.39 12.42 14.16
N ILE A 2 27.66 11.46 14.70
CA ILE A 2 27.73 10.05 14.31
C ILE A 2 26.48 9.74 13.50
N THR A 3 26.65 9.11 12.33
CA THR A 3 25.53 8.69 11.48
C THR A 3 25.28 7.21 11.74
N ILE A 4 24.08 6.85 12.16
CA ILE A 4 23.67 5.47 12.40
C ILE A 4 22.70 5.09 11.28
N GLY A 5 23.20 4.52 10.20
CA GLY A 5 22.42 3.99 9.08
C GLY A 5 21.20 4.88 8.73
N ASN A 6 20.01 4.30 8.72
CA ASN A 6 18.74 5.00 8.46
C ASN A 6 18.13 5.66 9.72
N ILE A 7 18.77 5.56 10.90
CA ILE A 7 18.22 6.08 12.16
C ILE A 7 18.48 7.58 12.31
N GLY A 8 19.57 8.09 11.74
CA GLY A 8 19.84 9.52 11.75
C GLY A 8 21.27 9.91 12.17
N ARG A 9 21.41 11.19 12.50
CA ARG A 9 22.69 11.78 12.96
C ARG A 9 22.59 12.13 14.43
N PHE A 10 23.57 11.71 15.22
CA PHE A 10 23.63 11.89 16.68
C PHE A 10 24.84 12.70 17.07
N GLU A 11 24.72 13.56 18.07
CA GLU A 11 25.82 14.39 18.59
C GLU A 11 26.78 13.56 19.44
N SER A 12 26.24 12.63 20.24
CA SER A 12 27.01 11.69 21.05
C SER A 12 26.25 10.37 21.17
N ILE A 13 26.99 9.30 21.43
CA ILE A 13 26.43 7.99 21.78
C ILE A 13 26.76 7.76 23.26
N PRO A 14 25.78 7.36 24.10
CA PRO A 14 26.00 6.95 25.48
C PRO A 14 27.07 5.87 25.61
N GLN A 15 27.83 5.87 26.71
CA GLN A 15 29.02 5.01 26.88
C GLN A 15 28.71 3.53 26.66
N ILE A 16 27.60 3.04 27.17
CA ILE A 16 27.13 1.65 26.99
C ILE A 16 27.00 1.28 25.52
N LEU A 17 26.34 2.15 24.74
CA LEU A 17 26.18 1.91 23.30
C LEU A 17 27.50 2.04 22.54
N ASN A 18 28.43 2.86 23.03
CA ASN A 18 29.75 2.94 22.48
C ASN A 18 30.55 1.63 22.74
N ASP A 19 30.37 1.02 23.94
CA ASP A 19 31.00 -0.28 24.26
C ASP A 19 30.33 -1.41 23.43
N VAL A 20 29.03 -1.36 23.16
CA VAL A 20 28.34 -2.24 22.21
C VAL A 20 28.93 -2.09 20.80
N LEU A 21 29.08 -0.85 20.33
CA LEU A 21 29.61 -0.54 18.99
C LEU A 21 31.03 -1.07 18.78
N ASN A 22 31.86 -1.00 19.83
CA ASN A 22 33.27 -1.45 19.82
C ASN A 22 33.43 -2.91 20.26
N GLU A 23 32.32 -3.62 20.53
CA GLU A 23 32.29 -5.01 21.00
C GLU A 23 33.17 -5.21 22.27
N ASN A 24 33.18 -4.21 23.15
CA ASN A 24 33.97 -4.22 24.40
C ASN A 24 33.24 -5.01 25.48
N ILE A 25 33.25 -6.33 25.35
CA ILE A 25 32.50 -7.25 26.22
C ILE A 25 32.89 -7.08 27.69
N SER A 26 34.19 -6.85 27.99
CA SER A 26 34.64 -6.65 29.37
C SER A 26 34.00 -5.41 30.03
N ALA A 27 33.87 -4.31 29.27
CA ALA A 27 33.20 -3.11 29.76
C ALA A 27 31.70 -3.34 29.94
N LEU A 28 31.05 -4.07 29.03
CA LEU A 28 29.64 -4.43 29.17
C LEU A 28 29.36 -5.28 30.41
N GLU A 29 30.30 -6.22 30.75
CA GLU A 29 30.21 -6.99 32.00
C GLU A 29 30.36 -6.10 33.24
N GLU A 30 31.28 -5.14 33.22
CA GLU A 30 31.42 -4.17 34.31
C GLU A 30 30.15 -3.32 34.50
N HIS A 31 29.52 -2.86 33.42
CA HIS A 31 28.24 -2.11 33.49
C HIS A 31 27.15 -2.96 34.15
N LEU A 32 27.03 -4.23 33.76
CA LEU A 32 26.05 -5.16 34.32
C LEU A 32 26.31 -5.39 35.83
N LEU A 33 27.56 -5.57 36.26
CA LEU A 33 27.93 -5.71 37.66
C LEU A 33 27.66 -4.45 38.48
N LYS A 34 27.67 -3.27 37.87
CA LYS A 34 27.35 -1.98 38.48
C LYS A 34 25.83 -1.71 38.53
N GLY A 35 25.01 -2.67 38.09
CA GLY A 35 23.51 -2.58 38.17
C GLY A 35 22.85 -2.01 36.94
N TRP A 36 23.54 -1.98 35.78
CA TRP A 36 22.87 -1.63 34.53
C TRP A 36 21.82 -2.70 34.15
N GLU A 37 20.66 -2.24 33.73
CA GLU A 37 19.56 -3.10 33.30
C GLU A 37 19.70 -3.44 31.80
N LEU A 38 19.89 -4.72 31.48
CA LEU A 38 20.21 -5.24 30.16
C LEU A 38 19.24 -4.82 29.04
N ASN A 39 17.96 -4.63 29.40
CA ASN A 39 16.89 -4.27 28.46
C ASN A 39 16.47 -2.81 28.58
N GLU A 40 17.25 -1.96 29.28
CA GLU A 40 16.95 -0.55 29.37
C GLU A 40 17.01 0.12 28.00
N GLU A 41 15.95 0.85 27.66
CA GLU A 41 15.93 1.66 26.45
C GLU A 41 16.75 2.94 26.66
N ILE A 42 17.69 3.16 25.77
CA ILE A 42 18.64 4.26 25.81
C ILE A 42 18.29 5.28 24.76
N ARG A 43 18.11 6.54 25.18
CA ARG A 43 17.86 7.66 24.27
C ARG A 43 19.05 7.91 23.36
N VAL A 44 18.88 7.69 22.07
CA VAL A 44 19.89 7.94 21.03
C VAL A 44 19.58 9.15 20.15
N GLY A 45 18.35 9.63 20.18
CA GLY A 45 17.91 10.79 19.40
C GLY A 45 16.69 11.46 20.01
N LYS A 46 16.19 12.53 19.38
CA LYS A 46 15.03 13.27 19.88
C LYS A 46 13.78 12.41 20.08
N TYR A 47 13.61 11.41 19.19
CA TYR A 47 12.42 10.56 19.14
C TYR A 47 12.76 9.06 19.07
N THR A 48 14.02 8.68 19.34
CA THR A 48 14.48 7.31 19.16
C THR A 48 15.10 6.79 20.44
N ASP A 49 14.49 5.78 21.01
CA ASP A 49 15.01 4.98 22.10
C ASP A 49 15.33 3.59 21.57
N LEU A 50 16.48 3.02 21.94
CA LEU A 50 16.92 1.70 21.52
C LEU A 50 17.42 0.92 22.72
N SER A 51 17.08 -0.37 22.79
CA SER A 51 17.79 -1.28 23.65
C SER A 51 19.22 -1.51 23.13
N PRO A 52 20.18 -1.89 23.98
CA PRO A 52 21.52 -2.24 23.53
C PRO A 52 21.54 -3.36 22.48
N LEU A 53 20.60 -4.31 22.55
CA LEU A 53 20.48 -5.36 21.54
C LEU A 53 19.97 -4.81 20.20
N ASP A 54 18.97 -3.92 20.21
CA ASP A 54 18.49 -3.27 18.97
C ASP A 54 19.63 -2.51 18.31
N PHE A 55 20.38 -1.74 19.10
CA PHE A 55 21.54 -1.00 18.60
C PHE A 55 22.60 -1.92 18.03
N ALA A 56 22.92 -3.05 18.69
CA ALA A 56 23.87 -4.04 18.22
C ALA A 56 23.44 -4.67 16.89
N LEU A 57 22.14 -4.97 16.73
CA LEU A 57 21.56 -5.52 15.50
C LEU A 57 21.65 -4.52 14.34
N ILE A 58 21.25 -3.28 14.58
CA ILE A 58 21.31 -2.20 13.57
C ILE A 58 22.76 -1.95 13.12
N MET A 59 23.71 -2.07 14.04
CA MET A 59 25.14 -1.85 13.78
C MET A 59 25.90 -3.11 13.36
N GLU A 60 25.20 -4.24 13.23
CA GLU A 60 25.76 -5.55 12.85
C GLU A 60 26.93 -5.99 13.74
N LYS A 61 26.84 -5.78 15.07
CA LYS A 61 27.92 -6.08 16.04
C LYS A 61 27.75 -7.47 16.64
N PHE A 62 28.25 -8.48 15.93
CA PHE A 62 27.94 -9.87 16.22
C PHE A 62 28.38 -10.33 17.63
N GLN A 63 29.59 -9.93 18.12
CA GLN A 63 30.00 -10.32 19.46
C GLN A 63 29.13 -9.69 20.54
N SER A 64 28.72 -8.44 20.37
CA SER A 64 27.78 -7.77 21.27
C SER A 64 26.40 -8.42 21.20
N ILE A 65 25.86 -8.74 20.00
CA ILE A 65 24.60 -9.46 19.82
C ILE A 65 24.63 -10.79 20.56
N LYS A 66 25.72 -11.55 20.37
CA LYS A 66 25.91 -12.86 21.02
C LYS A 66 25.89 -12.72 22.54
N TRP A 67 26.73 -11.85 23.08
CA TRP A 67 26.84 -11.64 24.51
C TRP A 67 25.53 -11.16 25.14
N LEU A 68 24.87 -10.15 24.55
CA LEU A 68 23.59 -9.63 25.04
C LEU A 68 22.51 -10.72 25.04
N THR A 69 22.44 -11.53 23.99
CA THR A 69 21.48 -12.64 23.87
C THR A 69 21.76 -13.71 24.94
N GLU A 70 23.01 -14.12 25.14
CA GLU A 70 23.41 -15.11 26.13
C GLU A 70 23.19 -14.61 27.59
N LYS A 71 23.24 -13.29 27.82
CA LYS A 71 22.88 -12.67 29.11
C LYS A 71 21.39 -12.51 29.32
N GLY A 72 20.54 -12.84 28.34
CA GLY A 72 19.09 -12.84 28.47
C GLY A 72 18.41 -11.55 27.99
N ALA A 73 18.98 -10.85 27.04
CA ALA A 73 18.32 -9.74 26.39
C ALA A 73 16.97 -10.17 25.79
N ASN A 74 15.99 -9.30 25.81
CA ASN A 74 14.64 -9.57 25.32
C ASN A 74 14.61 -9.61 23.79
N LEU A 75 14.56 -10.80 23.20
CA LEU A 75 14.50 -11.01 21.76
C LEU A 75 13.13 -10.70 21.14
N ASN A 76 12.09 -10.60 21.98
CA ASN A 76 10.70 -10.54 21.52
C ASN A 76 10.00 -9.26 22.02
N ALA A 77 10.72 -8.14 22.06
CA ALA A 77 10.16 -6.84 22.35
C ALA A 77 9.06 -6.51 21.34
N LYS A 78 7.95 -5.93 21.80
CA LYS A 78 6.76 -5.71 20.96
C LYS A 78 7.04 -4.70 19.82
N GLU A 79 7.78 -3.63 20.14
CA GLU A 79 8.04 -2.56 19.17
C GLU A 79 9.16 -2.91 18.20
N HIS A 80 10.19 -3.59 18.71
CA HIS A 80 11.39 -3.98 17.97
C HIS A 80 11.70 -5.48 18.12
N PRO A 81 10.91 -6.38 17.51
CA PRO A 81 11.24 -7.81 17.53
C PRO A 81 12.64 -8.04 16.91
N SER A 82 13.53 -8.68 17.66
CA SER A 82 14.93 -8.87 17.22
C SER A 82 15.05 -9.64 15.90
N PHE A 83 14.13 -10.55 15.62
CA PHE A 83 14.08 -11.25 14.33
C PHE A 83 13.90 -10.25 13.16
N LEU A 84 13.01 -9.28 13.29
CA LEU A 84 12.75 -8.28 12.24
C LEU A 84 13.94 -7.34 12.04
N LEU A 85 14.58 -6.92 13.13
CA LEU A 85 15.82 -6.13 13.03
C LEU A 85 16.95 -6.95 12.38
N ALA A 86 17.09 -8.23 12.73
CA ALA A 86 18.12 -9.08 12.15
C ALA A 86 17.90 -9.28 10.64
N VAL A 87 16.68 -9.55 10.19
CA VAL A 87 16.41 -9.73 8.75
C VAL A 87 16.60 -8.44 7.96
N ARG A 88 16.44 -7.29 8.60
CA ARG A 88 16.61 -5.97 7.99
C ARG A 88 18.07 -5.54 7.90
N TYR A 89 18.89 -5.84 8.91
CA TYR A 89 20.22 -5.28 9.04
C TYR A 89 21.35 -6.32 8.99
N CYS A 90 21.10 -7.55 9.43
CA CYS A 90 22.12 -8.55 9.62
C CYS A 90 22.14 -9.62 8.51
N ASN A 91 23.11 -10.53 8.59
CA ASN A 91 23.25 -11.69 7.72
C ASN A 91 22.54 -12.94 8.30
N GLU A 92 22.52 -14.02 7.52
CA GLU A 92 21.93 -15.30 7.89
C GLU A 92 22.46 -15.87 9.20
N GLU A 93 23.77 -15.72 9.49
CA GLU A 93 24.39 -16.25 10.72
C GLU A 93 23.72 -15.66 11.97
N VAL A 94 23.54 -14.34 11.99
CA VAL A 94 22.85 -13.63 13.09
C VAL A 94 21.40 -14.05 13.19
N ILE A 95 20.69 -14.14 12.06
CA ILE A 95 19.28 -14.55 12.04
C ILE A 95 19.12 -15.94 12.66
N ARG A 96 19.90 -16.92 12.20
CA ARG A 96 19.85 -18.29 12.73
C ARG A 96 20.24 -18.34 14.21
N PHE A 97 21.24 -17.57 14.62
CA PHE A 97 21.65 -17.47 16.01
C PHE A 97 20.50 -17.01 16.90
N LEU A 98 19.84 -15.90 16.57
CA LEU A 98 18.73 -15.37 17.36
C LEU A 98 17.53 -16.33 17.42
N VAL A 99 17.18 -16.95 16.29
CA VAL A 99 16.09 -17.94 16.26
C VAL A 99 16.40 -19.15 17.12
N SER A 100 17.64 -19.65 17.11
CA SER A 100 18.09 -20.75 17.99
C SER A 100 18.03 -20.41 19.48
N HIS A 101 18.04 -19.09 19.82
CA HIS A 101 17.94 -18.59 21.19
C HIS A 101 16.52 -18.10 21.55
N GLY A 102 15.52 -18.37 20.70
CA GLY A 102 14.10 -18.14 21.02
C GLY A 102 13.50 -16.85 20.45
N ALA A 103 14.14 -16.21 19.49
CA ALA A 103 13.51 -15.13 18.72
C ALA A 103 12.32 -15.71 17.92
N LYS A 104 11.14 -15.10 18.06
CA LYS A 104 9.94 -15.50 17.34
C LYS A 104 9.98 -15.01 15.91
N ILE A 105 9.62 -15.87 14.97
CA ILE A 105 9.63 -15.57 13.53
C ILE A 105 8.28 -15.01 13.04
N ASP A 106 7.17 -15.44 13.64
CA ASP A 106 5.81 -15.01 13.28
C ASP A 106 5.44 -13.73 14.05
N VAL A 107 6.12 -12.63 13.72
CA VAL A 107 5.97 -11.34 14.38
C VAL A 107 5.80 -10.21 13.34
N VAL A 108 5.18 -9.13 13.77
CA VAL A 108 5.11 -7.86 13.05
C VAL A 108 5.57 -6.75 14.00
N ASN A 109 6.13 -5.67 13.44
CA ASN A 109 6.46 -4.48 14.23
C ASN A 109 5.21 -3.60 14.47
N ASN A 110 5.41 -2.47 15.13
CA ASN A 110 4.34 -1.52 15.49
C ASN A 110 3.60 -0.88 14.29
N VAL A 111 4.18 -0.92 13.09
CA VAL A 111 3.56 -0.47 11.83
C VAL A 111 3.01 -1.61 10.96
N GLY A 112 3.01 -2.84 11.49
CA GLY A 112 2.49 -4.01 10.79
C GLY A 112 3.41 -4.59 9.71
N SER A 113 4.68 -4.19 9.70
CA SER A 113 5.68 -4.74 8.79
C SER A 113 6.16 -6.11 9.28
N GLU A 114 6.31 -7.06 8.36
CA GLU A 114 6.73 -8.43 8.60
C GLU A 114 8.13 -8.69 7.99
N ALA A 115 8.67 -9.88 8.17
CA ALA A 115 10.06 -10.18 7.86
C ALA A 115 10.44 -9.96 6.39
N PHE A 116 9.58 -10.30 5.43
CA PHE A 116 9.87 -10.08 4.01
C PHE A 116 9.96 -8.58 3.67
N LEU A 117 9.07 -7.77 4.25
CA LEU A 117 9.12 -6.31 4.08
C LEU A 117 10.35 -5.71 4.79
N GLU A 118 10.70 -6.19 5.97
CA GLU A 118 11.88 -5.70 6.67
C GLU A 118 13.18 -6.02 5.91
N ALA A 119 13.30 -7.22 5.34
CA ALA A 119 14.41 -7.59 4.47
C ALA A 119 14.47 -6.70 3.20
N TYR A 120 13.31 -6.38 2.62
CA TYR A 120 13.19 -5.49 1.48
C TYR A 120 13.62 -4.06 1.81
N TYR A 121 13.12 -3.47 2.90
CA TYR A 121 13.51 -2.13 3.36
C TYR A 121 14.99 -2.03 3.73
N GLY A 122 15.56 -3.12 4.26
CA GLY A 122 16.99 -3.24 4.53
C GLY A 122 17.84 -3.50 3.29
N LYS A 123 17.23 -3.75 2.13
CA LYS A 123 17.88 -4.22 0.89
C LYS A 123 18.67 -5.52 1.09
N ARG A 124 18.25 -6.33 2.04
CA ARG A 124 18.83 -7.64 2.38
C ARG A 124 18.08 -8.75 1.62
N PHE A 125 18.08 -8.69 0.31
CA PHE A 125 17.32 -9.65 -0.52
C PHE A 125 17.82 -11.09 -0.38
N ASP A 126 19.08 -11.29 -0.01
CA ASP A 126 19.65 -12.61 0.27
C ASP A 126 18.98 -13.27 1.50
N ASN A 127 18.39 -12.46 2.40
CA ASN A 127 17.68 -12.99 3.56
C ASN A 127 16.30 -13.57 3.24
N LEU A 128 15.74 -13.34 2.03
CA LEU A 128 14.41 -13.87 1.68
C LEU A 128 14.37 -15.40 1.74
N SER A 129 15.43 -16.09 1.32
CA SER A 129 15.53 -17.55 1.36
C SER A 129 15.55 -18.08 2.78
N ILE A 130 16.33 -17.49 3.69
CA ILE A 130 16.41 -17.94 5.08
C ILE A 130 15.10 -17.66 5.83
N ILE A 131 14.42 -16.51 5.56
CA ILE A 131 13.09 -16.20 6.12
C ILE A 131 12.11 -17.31 5.76
N GLN A 132 12.08 -17.71 4.48
CA GLN A 132 11.25 -18.80 3.96
C GLN A 132 11.59 -20.14 4.63
N GLU A 133 12.87 -20.51 4.74
CA GLU A 133 13.32 -21.76 5.37
C GLU A 133 12.94 -21.84 6.85
N LEU A 134 12.98 -20.75 7.57
CA LEU A 134 12.62 -20.70 8.98
C LEU A 134 11.12 -20.83 9.22
N GLY A 135 10.30 -20.83 8.16
CA GLY A 135 8.87 -21.06 8.25
C GLY A 135 8.00 -19.80 8.19
N HIS A 136 8.60 -18.61 8.04
CA HIS A 136 7.86 -17.38 7.70
C HIS A 136 7.65 -17.36 6.18
N THR A 137 6.61 -18.06 5.71
CA THR A 137 6.45 -18.42 4.31
C THR A 137 5.87 -17.31 3.43
N ALA A 138 6.33 -17.21 2.19
CA ALA A 138 5.79 -16.28 1.19
C ALA A 138 4.30 -16.54 0.93
N ALA A 139 3.84 -17.78 0.98
CA ALA A 139 2.43 -18.13 0.85
C ALA A 139 1.53 -17.46 1.90
N LYS A 140 2.03 -17.22 3.10
CA LYS A 140 1.27 -16.57 4.19
C LYS A 140 1.51 -15.06 4.27
N TYR A 141 2.74 -14.61 4.02
CA TYR A 141 3.19 -13.24 4.33
C TYR A 141 3.68 -12.44 3.11
N GLY A 142 3.98 -13.08 1.97
CA GLY A 142 4.60 -12.44 0.82
C GLY A 142 3.76 -11.40 0.06
N GLY A 143 2.45 -11.28 0.37
CA GLY A 143 1.54 -10.47 -0.43
C GLY A 143 1.83 -8.97 -0.40
N GLN A 144 2.27 -8.42 0.74
CA GLN A 144 2.68 -7.01 0.81
C GLN A 144 3.94 -6.77 -0.02
N LEU A 145 4.96 -7.60 0.16
CA LEU A 145 6.20 -7.48 -0.61
C LEU A 145 5.94 -7.64 -2.12
N LEU A 146 4.99 -8.50 -2.51
CA LEU A 146 4.64 -8.68 -3.92
C LEU A 146 4.21 -7.34 -4.56
N ARG A 147 3.38 -6.53 -3.90
CA ARG A 147 2.98 -5.20 -4.39
C ARG A 147 4.15 -4.22 -4.51
N HIS A 148 5.05 -4.21 -3.51
CA HIS A 148 6.26 -3.38 -3.58
C HIS A 148 7.18 -3.81 -4.73
N ALA A 149 7.39 -5.13 -4.89
CA ALA A 149 8.21 -5.67 -5.96
C ALA A 149 7.64 -5.35 -7.36
N VAL A 150 6.31 -5.32 -7.51
CA VAL A 150 5.62 -4.84 -8.73
C VAL A 150 5.94 -3.37 -8.96
N SER A 151 5.72 -2.52 -7.96
CA SER A 151 5.96 -1.08 -8.05
C SER A 151 7.40 -0.76 -8.47
N ASP A 152 8.36 -1.52 -7.96
CA ASP A 152 9.79 -1.35 -8.23
C ASP A 152 10.29 -2.11 -9.47
N ARG A 153 9.41 -2.83 -10.17
CA ARG A 153 9.76 -3.69 -11.32
C ARG A 153 10.83 -4.74 -10.98
N ASN A 154 10.80 -5.25 -9.75
CA ASN A 154 11.80 -6.22 -9.31
C ASN A 154 11.37 -7.66 -9.62
N TYR A 155 11.56 -8.06 -10.89
CA TYR A 155 11.18 -9.39 -11.37
C TYR A 155 11.82 -10.53 -10.57
N LYS A 156 13.05 -10.38 -10.09
CA LYS A 156 13.72 -11.41 -9.29
C LYS A 156 12.97 -11.70 -7.98
N ILE A 157 12.51 -10.66 -7.30
CA ILE A 157 11.70 -10.82 -6.07
C ILE A 157 10.31 -11.35 -6.42
N LEU A 158 9.71 -10.89 -7.52
CA LEU A 158 8.40 -11.38 -7.97
C LEU A 158 8.43 -12.87 -8.25
N GLU A 159 9.41 -13.35 -9.02
CA GLU A 159 9.59 -14.78 -9.31
C GLU A 159 9.77 -15.58 -8.02
N PHE A 160 10.67 -15.14 -7.13
CA PHE A 160 10.86 -15.79 -5.83
C PHE A 160 9.54 -15.90 -5.04
N LEU A 161 8.79 -14.82 -4.91
CA LEU A 161 7.54 -14.82 -4.14
C LEU A 161 6.47 -15.72 -4.76
N ILE A 162 6.32 -15.66 -6.09
CA ILE A 162 5.35 -16.48 -6.84
C ILE A 162 5.72 -17.98 -6.74
N GLU A 163 6.98 -18.33 -6.94
CA GLU A 163 7.48 -19.71 -6.82
C GLU A 163 7.26 -20.29 -5.42
N HIS A 164 7.31 -19.43 -4.38
CA HIS A 164 7.05 -19.84 -2.99
C HIS A 164 5.59 -19.64 -2.56
N GLY A 165 4.68 -19.44 -3.52
CA GLY A 165 3.24 -19.50 -3.30
C GLY A 165 2.62 -18.23 -2.71
N ALA A 166 3.26 -17.07 -2.84
CA ALA A 166 2.65 -15.80 -2.46
C ALA A 166 1.34 -15.60 -3.25
N ASP A 167 0.32 -15.07 -2.56
CA ASP A 167 -0.98 -14.78 -3.18
C ASP A 167 -0.83 -13.64 -4.20
N ILE A 168 -0.81 -13.99 -5.49
CA ILE A 168 -0.72 -13.02 -6.60
C ILE A 168 -1.92 -12.09 -6.68
N ASN A 169 -3.03 -12.46 -6.03
CA ASN A 169 -4.27 -11.67 -5.94
C ASN A 169 -4.44 -10.98 -4.57
N TYR A 170 -3.35 -10.87 -3.80
CA TYR A 170 -3.37 -10.24 -2.48
C TYR A 170 -3.98 -8.83 -2.53
N ASN A 171 -5.05 -8.61 -1.73
CA ASN A 171 -5.84 -7.39 -1.75
C ASN A 171 -6.20 -6.87 -0.34
N LYS A 172 -5.36 -7.12 0.66
CA LYS A 172 -5.61 -6.56 2.00
C LYS A 172 -5.11 -5.11 2.08
N SER A 173 -5.85 -4.27 2.79
CA SER A 173 -5.40 -2.89 3.09
C SER A 173 -4.15 -2.90 3.96
N ASP A 174 -3.23 -1.99 3.69
CA ASP A 174 -2.11 -1.63 4.55
C ASP A 174 -1.87 -0.11 4.48
N MET A 175 -0.77 0.36 5.07
CA MET A 175 -0.46 1.80 5.12
C MET A 175 -0.13 2.40 3.73
N VAL A 176 0.35 1.60 2.79
CA VAL A 176 0.71 2.05 1.43
C VAL A 176 -0.45 1.87 0.45
N TYR A 177 -1.14 0.75 0.56
CA TYR A 177 -2.24 0.37 -0.34
C TYR A 177 -3.56 0.25 0.43
N SER A 178 -4.04 1.38 0.95
CA SER A 178 -5.27 1.46 1.76
C SER A 178 -6.53 1.05 0.99
N ASN A 179 -6.52 1.20 -0.35
CA ASN A 179 -7.64 0.89 -1.24
C ASN A 179 -7.76 -0.60 -1.64
N LYS A 180 -7.03 -1.50 -0.96
CA LYS A 180 -7.03 -2.95 -1.26
C LYS A 180 -6.56 -3.29 -2.67
N SER A 181 -5.61 -2.54 -3.20
CA SER A 181 -5.06 -2.78 -4.54
C SER A 181 -4.43 -4.16 -4.64
N THR A 182 -4.80 -4.92 -5.68
CA THR A 182 -4.07 -6.14 -6.04
C THR A 182 -2.73 -5.80 -6.67
N PRO A 183 -1.75 -6.71 -6.73
CA PRO A 183 -0.52 -6.51 -7.50
C PRO A 183 -0.79 -6.08 -8.94
N LEU A 184 -1.84 -6.64 -9.58
CA LEU A 184 -2.22 -6.27 -10.94
C LEU A 184 -2.81 -4.86 -11.04
N CYS A 185 -3.60 -4.41 -10.06
CA CYS A 185 -4.08 -3.02 -9.97
C CYS A 185 -2.90 -2.05 -9.78
N VAL A 186 -1.92 -2.41 -8.94
CA VAL A 186 -0.67 -1.63 -8.76
C VAL A 186 0.08 -1.52 -10.09
N ALA A 187 0.24 -2.63 -10.83
CA ALA A 187 0.91 -2.63 -12.13
C ALA A 187 0.17 -1.73 -13.14
N ALA A 188 -1.14 -1.85 -13.25
CA ALA A 188 -1.95 -1.06 -14.16
C ALA A 188 -1.88 0.45 -13.84
N ARG A 189 -1.86 0.83 -12.56
CA ARG A 189 -1.85 2.23 -12.12
C ARG A 189 -0.47 2.87 -12.21
N TYR A 190 0.57 2.19 -11.78
CA TYR A 190 1.88 2.80 -11.52
C TYR A 190 3.02 2.25 -12.36
N VAL A 191 2.81 1.16 -13.09
CA VAL A 191 3.87 0.52 -13.88
C VAL A 191 3.52 0.55 -15.37
N ASP A 192 3.33 -0.59 -16.02
CA ASP A 192 3.08 -0.68 -17.44
C ASP A 192 2.41 -2.01 -17.86
N LEU A 193 2.12 -2.10 -19.16
CA LEU A 193 1.50 -3.29 -19.76
C LEU A 193 2.41 -4.53 -19.70
N GLU A 194 3.74 -4.38 -19.72
CA GLU A 194 4.67 -5.51 -19.62
C GLU A 194 4.53 -6.19 -18.25
N MET A 195 4.53 -5.41 -17.17
CA MET A 195 4.30 -5.93 -15.81
C MET A 195 2.90 -6.53 -15.66
N CYS A 196 1.87 -5.89 -16.22
CA CYS A 196 0.52 -6.45 -16.22
C CYS A 196 0.49 -7.82 -16.92
N THR A 197 1.12 -7.92 -18.09
CA THR A 197 1.21 -9.17 -18.85
C THR A 197 1.96 -10.26 -18.09
N PHE A 198 3.05 -9.88 -17.40
CA PHE A 198 3.80 -10.80 -16.55
C PHE A 198 2.89 -11.37 -15.45
N LEU A 199 2.19 -10.51 -14.71
CA LEU A 199 1.31 -10.93 -13.62
C LEU A 199 0.14 -11.81 -14.11
N VAL A 200 -0.49 -11.45 -15.23
CA VAL A 200 -1.58 -12.23 -15.82
C VAL A 200 -1.09 -13.63 -16.24
N LYS A 201 0.09 -13.74 -16.84
CA LYS A 201 0.71 -15.03 -17.18
C LYS A 201 0.96 -15.91 -15.95
N HIS A 202 1.16 -15.32 -14.79
CA HIS A 202 1.34 -16.03 -13.53
C HIS A 202 0.04 -16.21 -12.73
N GLY A 203 -1.12 -15.93 -13.33
CA GLY A 203 -2.43 -16.23 -12.76
C GLY A 203 -3.08 -15.10 -11.97
N ALA A 204 -2.65 -13.84 -12.18
CA ALA A 204 -3.35 -12.70 -11.59
C ALA A 204 -4.79 -12.59 -12.15
N ASP A 205 -5.74 -12.41 -11.25
CA ASP A 205 -7.15 -12.23 -11.59
C ASP A 205 -7.42 -10.79 -12.05
N ILE A 206 -7.79 -10.66 -13.32
CA ILE A 206 -8.08 -9.37 -13.96
C ILE A 206 -9.42 -8.76 -13.51
N THR A 207 -10.28 -9.52 -12.83
CA THR A 207 -11.62 -9.10 -12.42
C THR A 207 -11.69 -8.59 -10.99
N THR A 208 -10.66 -8.87 -10.18
CA THR A 208 -10.61 -8.41 -8.80
C THR A 208 -10.49 -6.89 -8.72
N ALA A 209 -11.49 -6.26 -8.07
CA ALA A 209 -11.56 -4.81 -7.91
C ALA A 209 -10.98 -4.31 -6.57
N GLU A 210 -10.55 -3.07 -6.56
CA GLU A 210 -10.20 -2.29 -5.38
C GLU A 210 -11.44 -1.92 -4.54
N LYS A 211 -11.24 -1.28 -3.38
CA LYS A 211 -12.33 -0.86 -2.47
C LYS A 211 -13.34 0.08 -3.14
N ASP A 212 -12.89 0.92 -4.05
CA ASP A 212 -13.68 1.88 -4.82
C ASP A 212 -14.30 1.30 -6.11
N GLY A 213 -14.18 0.00 -6.32
CA GLY A 213 -14.72 -0.70 -7.49
C GLY A 213 -13.83 -0.68 -8.72
N MET A 214 -12.67 -0.02 -8.68
CA MET A 214 -11.73 0.00 -9.80
C MET A 214 -11.08 -1.37 -9.97
N ARG A 215 -11.04 -1.88 -11.19
CA ARG A 215 -10.31 -3.07 -11.59
C ARG A 215 -9.26 -2.71 -12.66
N PRO A 216 -8.32 -3.59 -13.00
CA PRO A 216 -7.24 -3.26 -13.95
C PRO A 216 -7.70 -2.59 -15.25
N TYR A 217 -8.80 -3.05 -15.84
CA TYR A 217 -9.42 -2.41 -17.02
C TYR A 217 -9.84 -0.96 -16.74
N SER A 218 -10.58 -0.74 -15.65
CA SER A 218 -11.08 0.61 -15.31
C SER A 218 -9.94 1.56 -14.95
N ILE A 219 -8.85 1.05 -14.34
CA ILE A 219 -7.64 1.81 -14.06
C ILE A 219 -6.94 2.23 -15.36
N ALA A 220 -6.83 1.33 -16.34
CA ALA A 220 -6.26 1.64 -17.64
C ALA A 220 -7.09 2.71 -18.37
N LEU A 221 -8.42 2.61 -18.34
CA LEU A 221 -9.32 3.64 -18.89
C LEU A 221 -9.10 5.01 -18.21
N GLU A 222 -9.11 5.06 -16.87
CA GLU A 222 -8.90 6.29 -16.12
C GLU A 222 -7.57 6.96 -16.49
N LYS A 223 -6.52 6.15 -16.65
CA LYS A 223 -5.18 6.59 -17.02
C LYS A 223 -5.06 7.06 -18.47
N GLY A 224 -6.06 6.75 -19.32
CA GLY A 224 -6.01 7.01 -20.76
C GLY A 224 -5.07 6.09 -21.52
N ASP A 225 -4.70 4.95 -20.93
CA ASP A 225 -3.87 3.93 -21.57
C ASP A 225 -4.75 2.97 -22.37
N GLU A 226 -5.02 3.35 -23.62
CA GLU A 226 -5.93 2.60 -24.48
C GLU A 226 -5.39 1.20 -24.83
N GLU A 227 -4.07 1.05 -24.99
CA GLU A 227 -3.45 -0.25 -25.29
C GLU A 227 -3.65 -1.22 -24.11
N MET A 228 -3.40 -0.77 -22.90
CA MET A 228 -3.62 -1.55 -21.68
C MET A 228 -5.11 -1.84 -21.47
N ALA A 229 -6.00 -0.87 -21.74
CA ALA A 229 -7.44 -1.06 -21.61
C ALA A 229 -7.95 -2.13 -22.60
N GLU A 230 -7.55 -2.08 -23.86
CA GLU A 230 -7.91 -3.10 -24.86
C GLU A 230 -7.32 -4.48 -24.51
N TYR A 231 -6.10 -4.53 -23.97
CA TYR A 231 -5.52 -5.77 -23.47
C TYR A 231 -6.41 -6.41 -22.38
N PHE A 232 -6.77 -5.66 -21.34
CA PHE A 232 -7.63 -6.20 -20.28
C PHE A 232 -9.04 -6.54 -20.79
N LYS A 233 -9.63 -5.70 -21.63
CA LYS A 233 -10.94 -5.94 -22.22
C LYS A 233 -10.99 -7.24 -23.04
N SER A 234 -9.89 -7.56 -23.73
CA SER A 234 -9.79 -8.81 -24.49
C SER A 234 -9.78 -10.07 -23.61
N LEU A 235 -9.40 -9.93 -22.34
CA LEU A 235 -9.30 -11.01 -21.37
C LEU A 235 -10.49 -11.09 -20.42
N GLU A 236 -11.20 -9.97 -20.18
CA GLU A 236 -12.38 -9.96 -19.32
C GLU A 236 -13.53 -10.79 -19.90
N PRO A 237 -14.40 -11.36 -19.04
CA PRO A 237 -15.63 -11.99 -19.50
C PRO A 237 -16.44 -11.04 -20.38
N SER A 238 -16.91 -11.52 -21.55
CA SER A 238 -17.65 -10.69 -22.52
C SER A 238 -18.91 -10.05 -21.91
N GLU A 239 -19.46 -10.68 -20.87
CA GLU A 239 -20.62 -10.20 -20.11
C GLU A 239 -20.38 -8.85 -19.43
N PHE A 240 -19.12 -8.52 -19.10
CA PHE A 240 -18.77 -7.23 -18.48
C PHE A 240 -18.92 -6.06 -19.46
N HIS A 241 -18.85 -6.33 -20.75
CA HIS A 241 -18.91 -5.34 -21.82
C HIS A 241 -20.27 -5.35 -22.58
N GLN A 242 -21.30 -6.01 -22.02
CA GLN A 242 -22.64 -6.03 -22.57
C GLN A 242 -23.51 -4.97 -21.91
N THR A 243 -24.06 -4.05 -22.70
CA THR A 243 -24.91 -2.94 -22.20
C THR A 243 -26.10 -3.43 -21.38
N GLN A 244 -26.73 -4.56 -21.77
CA GLN A 244 -27.88 -5.08 -21.03
C GLN A 244 -27.50 -5.54 -19.62
N ASN A 245 -26.35 -6.22 -19.47
CA ASN A 245 -25.85 -6.67 -18.17
C ASN A 245 -25.50 -5.47 -17.29
N LYS A 246 -24.93 -4.43 -17.87
CA LYS A 246 -24.66 -3.18 -17.16
C LYS A 246 -25.94 -2.50 -16.67
N LEU A 247 -26.96 -2.42 -17.51
CA LEU A 247 -28.26 -1.87 -17.11
C LEU A 247 -28.91 -2.69 -16.00
N ASP A 248 -28.76 -4.01 -16.02
CA ASP A 248 -29.26 -4.89 -14.96
C ASP A 248 -28.48 -4.69 -13.65
N GLU A 249 -27.18 -4.55 -13.71
CA GLU A 249 -26.31 -4.19 -12.56
C GLU A 249 -26.71 -2.84 -11.94
N LEU A 250 -27.06 -1.86 -12.79
CA LEU A 250 -27.38 -0.50 -12.37
C LEU A 250 -28.84 -0.31 -11.86
N LYS A 251 -29.71 -1.32 -11.94
CA LYS A 251 -31.09 -1.23 -11.40
C LYS A 251 -31.18 -0.71 -9.97
N PRO A 252 -30.32 -1.15 -9.00
CA PRO A 252 -30.37 -0.65 -7.64
C PRO A 252 -30.03 0.85 -7.49
N TYR A 253 -29.35 1.43 -8.47
CA TYR A 253 -28.93 2.84 -8.47
C TYR A 253 -30.04 3.77 -8.98
N LYS A 254 -31.12 3.22 -9.58
CA LYS A 254 -32.33 3.96 -10.03
C LYS A 254 -31.95 5.19 -10.88
N LEU A 255 -31.01 4.99 -11.83
CA LEU A 255 -30.55 6.06 -12.71
C LEU A 255 -31.74 6.65 -13.51
N PRO A 256 -31.88 7.99 -13.53
CA PRO A 256 -32.76 8.66 -14.45
C PRO A 256 -32.42 8.34 -15.91
N LYS A 257 -33.44 8.26 -16.76
CA LYS A 257 -33.27 7.98 -18.19
C LYS A 257 -32.32 8.97 -18.86
N LYS A 258 -32.36 10.24 -18.47
CA LYS A 258 -31.46 11.29 -18.96
C LYS A 258 -29.98 11.01 -18.68
N ILE A 259 -29.64 10.47 -17.52
CA ILE A 259 -28.25 10.08 -17.21
C ILE A 259 -27.81 8.91 -18.09
N ILE A 260 -28.71 7.93 -18.32
CA ILE A 260 -28.43 6.80 -19.21
C ILE A 260 -28.17 7.30 -20.63
N GLU A 261 -29.06 8.17 -21.15
CA GLU A 261 -28.95 8.78 -22.49
C GLU A 261 -27.63 9.59 -22.60
N PHE A 262 -27.29 10.39 -21.59
CA PHE A 262 -26.06 11.16 -21.55
C PHE A 262 -24.82 10.27 -21.62
N LEU A 263 -24.73 9.25 -20.75
CA LEU A 263 -23.56 8.37 -20.67
C LEU A 263 -23.45 7.37 -21.85
N THR A 264 -24.50 7.23 -22.66
CA THR A 264 -24.46 6.47 -23.93
C THR A 264 -24.13 7.35 -25.14
N GLY A 265 -24.05 8.67 -24.95
CA GLY A 265 -23.64 9.63 -25.95
C GLY A 265 -22.15 9.60 -26.25
N GLU A 266 -21.73 10.40 -27.24
CA GLU A 266 -20.31 10.52 -27.64
C GLU A 266 -19.61 11.71 -26.96
N ASN A 267 -20.34 12.74 -26.54
CA ASN A 267 -19.75 13.93 -25.93
C ASN A 267 -19.72 13.77 -24.41
N LEU A 268 -18.58 13.29 -23.89
CA LEU A 268 -18.37 12.98 -22.47
C LEU A 268 -17.19 13.76 -21.87
N HIS A 269 -16.56 14.65 -22.63
CA HIS A 269 -15.48 15.54 -22.18
C HIS A 269 -15.95 17.00 -22.24
N PHE A 270 -15.75 17.74 -21.16
CA PHE A 270 -16.16 19.13 -21.01
C PHE A 270 -15.03 19.95 -20.39
N ASP A 271 -14.57 20.97 -21.12
CA ASP A 271 -13.68 21.97 -20.57
C ASP A 271 -14.44 22.85 -19.58
N LEU A 272 -13.83 23.09 -18.42
CA LEU A 272 -14.39 23.90 -17.34
C LEU A 272 -13.59 25.20 -17.25
N ALA A 273 -13.97 26.18 -18.06
CA ALA A 273 -13.37 27.50 -17.98
C ALA A 273 -13.56 28.09 -16.57
N ASP A 274 -12.56 28.77 -16.04
CA ASP A 274 -12.59 29.39 -14.71
C ASP A 274 -12.81 28.41 -13.54
N SER A 275 -12.38 27.13 -13.70
CA SER A 275 -12.35 26.13 -12.64
C SER A 275 -10.95 25.54 -12.45
N ASP A 276 -10.57 25.32 -11.20
CA ASP A 276 -9.30 24.67 -10.86
C ASP A 276 -9.22 23.22 -11.41
N PHE A 277 -10.35 22.59 -11.68
CA PHE A 277 -10.39 21.27 -12.31
C PHE A 277 -9.95 21.28 -13.79
N GLY A 278 -10.09 22.41 -14.50
CA GLY A 278 -9.76 22.55 -15.92
C GLY A 278 -10.72 21.80 -16.85
N TYR A 279 -11.03 20.54 -16.57
CA TYR A 279 -11.99 19.75 -17.33
C TYR A 279 -12.62 18.64 -16.48
N ILE A 280 -13.73 18.08 -17.00
CA ILE A 280 -14.36 16.85 -16.53
C ILE A 280 -14.56 15.90 -17.70
N GLU A 281 -14.19 14.64 -17.51
CA GLU A 281 -14.48 13.57 -18.44
C GLU A 281 -15.30 12.48 -17.76
N PHE A 282 -16.39 12.04 -18.41
CA PHE A 282 -17.27 11.01 -17.91
C PHE A 282 -16.94 9.65 -18.53
N PHE A 283 -17.15 8.58 -17.78
CA PHE A 283 -17.19 7.23 -18.33
C PHE A 283 -18.37 7.06 -19.28
N LYS A 284 -18.24 6.20 -20.30
CA LYS A 284 -19.40 5.63 -20.97
C LYS A 284 -20.23 4.82 -19.97
N LEU A 285 -21.52 4.68 -20.21
CA LEU A 285 -22.43 3.95 -19.32
C LEU A 285 -21.87 2.58 -18.91
N ILE A 286 -21.30 1.85 -19.88
CA ILE A 286 -20.75 0.50 -19.67
C ILE A 286 -19.60 0.49 -18.69
N ASP A 287 -18.83 1.59 -18.61
CA ASP A 287 -17.58 1.70 -17.85
C ASP A 287 -17.79 2.39 -16.48
N THR A 288 -19.01 2.86 -16.18
CA THR A 288 -19.33 3.45 -14.87
C THR A 288 -19.05 2.48 -13.72
N ILE A 289 -18.62 2.98 -12.56
CA ILE A 289 -18.08 2.15 -11.49
C ILE A 289 -18.98 2.18 -10.26
N PRO A 290 -19.69 1.07 -9.97
CA PRO A 290 -20.44 0.90 -8.74
C PRO A 290 -19.50 0.70 -7.55
N PHE A 291 -19.69 1.45 -6.47
CA PHE A 291 -18.97 1.23 -5.21
C PHE A 291 -19.83 1.57 -3.99
N ASN A 292 -19.28 1.33 -2.79
CA ASN A 292 -19.98 1.60 -1.55
C ASN A 292 -19.18 2.60 -0.70
N PHE A 293 -19.88 3.61 -0.22
CA PHE A 293 -19.40 4.50 0.84
C PHE A 293 -20.13 4.15 2.15
N GLY A 294 -19.45 3.46 3.04
CA GLY A 294 -20.11 2.84 4.20
C GLY A 294 -21.20 1.86 3.78
N ARG A 295 -22.46 2.15 4.14
CA ARG A 295 -23.64 1.37 3.72
C ARG A 295 -24.36 1.95 2.50
N GLN A 296 -23.89 3.05 1.97
CA GLN A 296 -24.50 3.76 0.85
C GLN A 296 -23.88 3.31 -0.45
N LYS A 297 -24.74 2.97 -1.42
CA LYS A 297 -24.32 2.69 -2.80
C LYS A 297 -24.12 3.99 -3.54
N LEU A 298 -23.01 4.12 -4.24
CA LEU A 298 -22.68 5.22 -5.14
C LEU A 298 -22.28 4.68 -6.51
N LEU A 299 -22.51 5.48 -7.56
CA LEU A 299 -22.06 5.15 -8.90
C LEU A 299 -21.12 6.24 -9.38
N ARG A 300 -19.85 5.91 -9.57
CA ARG A 300 -18.89 6.85 -10.16
C ARG A 300 -19.20 7.07 -11.63
N LEU A 301 -19.35 8.33 -12.00
CA LEU A 301 -19.62 8.78 -13.36
C LEU A 301 -18.40 9.38 -14.02
N SER A 302 -17.56 10.11 -13.27
CA SER A 302 -16.35 10.73 -13.81
C SER A 302 -15.26 9.71 -14.07
N ARG A 303 -14.62 9.80 -15.24
CA ARG A 303 -13.39 9.12 -15.61
C ARG A 303 -12.19 9.89 -15.08
N SER A 304 -12.16 11.21 -15.34
CA SER A 304 -11.05 12.08 -14.98
C SER A 304 -11.56 13.49 -14.64
N LEU A 305 -10.86 14.18 -13.75
CA LEU A 305 -11.12 15.55 -13.30
C LEU A 305 -9.81 16.34 -13.26
N GLY A 306 -9.29 16.77 -14.41
CA GLY A 306 -7.99 17.43 -14.45
C GLY A 306 -6.92 16.65 -13.68
N ASP A 307 -6.22 17.33 -12.76
CA ASP A 307 -5.17 16.75 -11.90
C ASP A 307 -5.70 16.11 -10.59
N TYR A 308 -7.03 16.11 -10.38
CA TYR A 308 -7.65 15.65 -9.13
C TYR A 308 -8.08 14.18 -9.20
N SER A 309 -7.14 13.27 -8.95
CA SER A 309 -7.40 11.82 -9.02
C SER A 309 -8.14 11.23 -7.82
N HIS A 310 -8.25 11.98 -6.71
CA HIS A 310 -8.90 11.55 -5.47
C HIS A 310 -10.37 12.01 -5.36
N ILE A 311 -10.84 12.88 -6.26
CA ILE A 311 -12.22 13.38 -6.29
C ILE A 311 -12.99 12.69 -7.41
N TYR A 312 -14.18 12.19 -7.09
CA TYR A 312 -15.07 11.53 -8.05
C TYR A 312 -16.40 12.27 -8.16
N ILE A 313 -16.89 12.47 -9.37
CA ILE A 313 -18.30 12.86 -9.58
C ILE A 313 -19.12 11.58 -9.65
N VAL A 314 -20.12 11.51 -8.78
CA VAL A 314 -20.90 10.30 -8.55
C VAL A 314 -22.41 10.59 -8.64
N TRP A 315 -23.17 9.58 -9.00
CA TRP A 315 -24.60 9.57 -8.78
C TRP A 315 -24.91 9.01 -7.39
N ASN A 316 -25.65 9.79 -6.61
CA ASN A 316 -26.15 9.40 -5.30
C ASN A 316 -27.62 8.94 -5.41
N PRO A 317 -27.91 7.64 -5.41
CA PRO A 317 -29.28 7.15 -5.57
C PRO A 317 -30.21 7.45 -4.39
N LYS A 318 -29.65 7.75 -3.20
CA LYS A 318 -30.41 8.08 -2.00
C LYS A 318 -31.04 9.47 -2.10
N THR A 319 -30.26 10.45 -2.52
CA THR A 319 -30.70 11.85 -2.66
C THR A 319 -31.17 12.18 -4.07
N LYS A 320 -30.89 11.32 -5.05
CA LYS A 320 -31.11 11.50 -6.49
C LYS A 320 -30.43 12.73 -7.03
N LYS A 321 -29.19 12.93 -6.63
CA LYS A 321 -28.35 14.05 -7.03
C LYS A 321 -27.01 13.57 -7.60
N ILE A 322 -26.40 14.46 -8.38
CA ILE A 322 -24.96 14.42 -8.63
C ILE A 322 -24.27 14.88 -7.35
N ALA A 323 -23.22 14.20 -6.98
CA ALA A 323 -22.43 14.50 -5.78
C ALA A 323 -20.92 14.41 -6.10
N SER A 324 -20.08 15.07 -5.32
CA SER A 324 -18.67 14.83 -5.25
C SER A 324 -18.36 13.84 -4.12
N TYR A 325 -17.43 12.94 -4.36
CA TYR A 325 -16.88 12.06 -3.36
C TYR A 325 -15.37 12.23 -3.33
N ASP A 326 -14.85 12.68 -2.18
CA ASP A 326 -13.41 12.74 -1.90
C ASP A 326 -12.99 11.42 -1.24
N MET A 327 -12.09 10.70 -1.90
CA MET A 327 -11.61 9.39 -1.45
C MET A 327 -10.58 9.51 -0.30
N GLU A 328 -9.81 10.62 -0.26
CA GLU A 328 -8.79 10.84 0.76
C GLU A 328 -9.39 11.23 2.11
N HIS A 329 -10.39 12.13 2.08
CA HIS A 329 -11.08 12.60 3.28
C HIS A 329 -12.33 11.76 3.62
N GLU A 330 -12.70 10.79 2.75
CA GLU A 330 -13.93 10.00 2.85
C GLU A 330 -15.19 10.89 3.00
N GLU A 331 -15.27 11.97 2.21
CA GLU A 331 -16.36 12.94 2.25
C GLU A 331 -17.26 12.85 1.03
N LEU A 332 -18.58 13.00 1.24
CA LEU A 332 -19.60 12.97 0.17
C LEU A 332 -20.44 14.23 0.25
N ILE A 333 -20.42 15.05 -0.79
CA ILE A 333 -21.15 16.31 -0.89
C ILE A 333 -22.15 16.26 -2.04
N ASP A 334 -23.46 16.38 -1.75
CA ASP A 334 -24.49 16.51 -2.78
C ASP A 334 -24.38 17.88 -3.47
N LEU A 335 -24.24 17.89 -4.79
CA LEU A 335 -24.08 19.11 -5.58
C LEU A 335 -25.44 19.60 -6.12
N ALA A 336 -26.03 18.89 -7.08
CA ALA A 336 -27.21 19.35 -7.80
C ALA A 336 -28.07 18.19 -8.34
N SER A 337 -29.25 18.51 -8.88
CA SER A 337 -29.93 17.59 -9.80
C SER A 337 -29.08 17.38 -11.04
N PHE A 338 -29.30 16.30 -11.78
CA PHE A 338 -28.55 16.06 -13.02
C PHE A 338 -28.74 17.19 -14.05
N ASP A 339 -29.96 17.68 -14.19
CA ASP A 339 -30.30 18.75 -15.17
C ASP A 339 -29.56 20.05 -14.81
N ASP A 340 -29.59 20.48 -13.55
CA ASP A 340 -28.91 21.69 -13.09
C ASP A 340 -27.38 21.54 -13.20
N PHE A 341 -26.85 20.34 -12.88
CA PHE A 341 -25.42 20.07 -12.99
C PHE A 341 -24.91 20.19 -14.42
N ILE A 342 -25.65 19.63 -15.39
CA ILE A 342 -25.26 19.69 -16.81
C ILE A 342 -25.43 21.12 -17.36
N GLU A 343 -26.40 21.91 -16.86
CA GLU A 343 -26.62 23.30 -17.28
C GLU A 343 -25.47 24.21 -16.89
N ASP A 344 -24.85 24.00 -15.71
CA ASP A 344 -23.70 24.82 -15.25
C ASP A 344 -22.71 23.97 -14.43
N MET A 345 -21.97 23.08 -15.14
CA MET A 345 -20.95 22.22 -14.51
C MET A 345 -19.89 23.02 -13.77
N THR A 346 -19.39 24.11 -14.38
CA THR A 346 -18.34 24.95 -13.79
C THR A 346 -18.71 25.48 -12.41
N LYS A 347 -19.96 25.97 -12.27
CA LYS A 347 -20.49 26.44 -10.98
C LYS A 347 -20.44 25.35 -9.92
N TYR A 348 -20.96 24.16 -10.23
CA TYR A 348 -21.07 23.08 -9.24
C TYR A 348 -19.72 22.42 -8.93
N MET A 349 -18.81 22.38 -9.88
CA MET A 349 -17.44 21.91 -9.62
C MET A 349 -16.70 22.88 -8.70
N ASN A 350 -16.82 24.21 -8.90
CA ASN A 350 -16.19 25.20 -8.03
C ASN A 350 -16.76 25.21 -6.60
N LEU A 351 -17.99 24.72 -6.38
CA LEU A 351 -18.56 24.56 -5.03
C LEU A 351 -17.81 23.51 -4.20
N ILE A 352 -17.17 22.52 -4.80
CA ILE A 352 -16.45 21.47 -4.08
C ILE A 352 -15.40 22.07 -3.16
N PHE A 353 -14.56 22.98 -3.66
CA PHE A 353 -13.50 23.65 -2.86
C PHE A 353 -14.03 24.73 -1.88
N THR A 354 -15.22 25.26 -2.11
CA THR A 354 -15.76 26.27 -1.21
C THR A 354 -16.45 25.65 0.00
N LEU A 355 -16.96 24.44 -0.12
CA LEU A 355 -17.62 23.71 0.95
C LEU A 355 -16.62 23.00 1.89
N ASP A 356 -15.45 22.61 1.38
CA ASP A 356 -14.33 22.07 2.20
C ASP A 356 -13.75 23.09 3.20
N ASN A 357 -14.09 24.37 3.06
CA ASN A 357 -13.63 25.46 3.94
C ASN A 357 -14.67 25.91 4.98
N LEU A 358 -15.80 25.23 5.12
CA LEU A 358 -16.87 25.51 6.07
C LEU A 358 -16.98 24.40 7.14
#